data_b83ced3b584940a90e87789018bca23f
#
_entry.id   b83ced3b584940a90e87789018bca23f
#
_cell.length_a   1.000
_cell.length_b   1.000
_cell.length_c   1.000
_cell.angle_alpha   90.00
_cell.angle_beta   90.00
_cell.angle_gamma   90.00
#
_symmetry.space_group_name_H-M   'P 1'
#
loop_
_entity.id
_entity.type
_entity.pdbx_description
1 polymer ?
#
loop_
_entity_poly.entity_id
_entity_poly.type
_entity_poly.pdbx_seq_one_letter_code
_entity_poly.pdbx_strand_id
1 'polypeptide(L)'
;EENLENSILTNKELLIQVGAFTDHRNAKTLSEKLSEFKAYINRVFINNKYLYRVRIGPINNLDLANDMKRKLFELGYTSSHLVMK
;
A
#
# COMPACT_ATOMS: atom_id res chain seq x y z
N GLU A 1 14.32 2.13 -15.32
CA GLU A 1 13.80 1.92 -13.98
C GLU A 1 14.18 3.08 -13.07
N GLU A 2 13.20 3.59 -12.34
CA GLU A 2 13.37 4.77 -11.52
C GLU A 2 13.46 4.36 -10.05
N ASN A 3 14.44 4.90 -9.33
CA ASN A 3 14.55 4.57 -7.91
C ASN A 3 13.66 5.51 -7.08
N LEU A 4 13.48 5.20 -5.79
CA LEU A 4 12.59 5.94 -4.91
C LEU A 4 13.11 7.36 -4.63
N GLU A 5 14.41 7.54 -4.66
CA GLU A 5 15.01 8.85 -4.45
C GLU A 5 14.65 9.80 -5.58
N ASN A 6 14.70 9.31 -6.81
CA ASN A 6 14.25 10.10 -7.96
C ASN A 6 12.76 10.42 -7.87
N SER A 7 11.96 9.53 -7.27
CA SER A 7 10.53 9.78 -7.09
C SER A 7 10.29 10.98 -6.19
N ILE A 8 11.09 11.16 -5.14
CA ILE A 8 11.00 12.34 -4.28
C ILE A 8 11.29 13.59 -5.09
N LEU A 9 12.37 13.58 -5.85
CA LEU A 9 12.80 14.74 -6.64
C LEU A 9 11.81 15.11 -7.72
N THR A 10 11.06 14.14 -8.24
CA THR A 10 10.09 14.38 -9.31
C THR A 10 8.66 14.51 -8.80
N ASN A 11 8.46 14.55 -7.48
CA ASN A 11 7.14 14.63 -6.85
C ASN A 11 6.24 13.44 -7.20
N LYS A 12 6.81 12.31 -7.49
CA LYS A 12 6.01 11.12 -7.73
C LYS A 12 5.44 10.60 -6.42
N GLU A 13 4.23 10.11 -6.51
CA GLU A 13 3.52 9.63 -5.34
C GLU A 13 3.84 8.16 -5.07
N LEU A 14 3.97 7.83 -3.80
CA LEU A 14 4.23 6.48 -3.34
C LEU A 14 2.98 5.92 -2.69
N LEU A 15 2.81 4.62 -2.82
CA LEU A 15 1.77 3.89 -2.11
C LEU A 15 2.44 2.77 -1.33
N ILE A 16 1.80 2.37 -0.22
CA ILE A 16 2.22 1.18 0.50
C ILE A 16 1.16 0.13 0.26
N GLN A 17 1.53 -1.01 -0.31
CA GLN A 17 0.62 -2.12 -0.46
C GLN A 17 0.82 -3.08 0.69
N VAL A 18 -0.24 -3.32 1.44
CA VAL A 18 -0.17 -4.12 2.67
C VAL A 18 -0.60 -5.55 2.41
N GLY A 19 -1.50 -5.75 1.46
CA GLY A 19 -1.96 -7.08 1.12
C GLY A 19 -2.76 -7.09 -0.16
N ALA A 20 -3.00 -8.28 -0.69
CA ALA A 20 -3.82 -8.48 -1.89
C ALA A 20 -4.62 -9.75 -1.71
N PHE A 21 -5.91 -9.69 -2.01
CA PHE A 21 -6.84 -10.78 -1.72
C PHE A 21 -7.76 -11.02 -2.91
N THR A 22 -8.11 -12.27 -3.12
CA THR A 22 -9.15 -12.61 -4.10
C THR A 22 -10.55 -12.49 -3.48
N ASP A 23 -10.65 -12.53 -2.15
CA ASP A 23 -11.91 -12.38 -1.44
C ASP A 23 -12.00 -10.95 -0.90
N HIS A 24 -13.02 -10.22 -1.34
CA HIS A 24 -13.24 -8.83 -0.93
C HIS A 24 -13.38 -8.71 0.59
N ARG A 25 -13.98 -9.70 1.26
CA ARG A 25 -14.19 -9.65 2.70
C ARG A 25 -12.88 -9.57 3.47
N ASN A 26 -11.86 -10.31 3.00
CA ASN A 26 -10.56 -10.29 3.64
C ASN A 26 -9.88 -8.93 3.46
N ALA A 27 -10.01 -8.34 2.29
CA ALA A 27 -9.46 -7.01 2.04
C ALA A 27 -10.17 -5.97 2.91
N LYS A 28 -11.49 -6.09 3.03
CA LYS A 28 -12.28 -5.16 3.86
C LYS A 28 -11.84 -5.24 5.31
N THR A 29 -11.67 -6.44 5.84
CA THR A 29 -11.24 -6.65 7.22
C THR A 29 -9.88 -5.98 7.45
N LEU A 30 -8.94 -6.18 6.54
CA LEU A 30 -7.61 -5.58 6.69
C LEU A 30 -7.69 -4.05 6.59
N SER A 31 -8.45 -3.52 5.63
CA SER A 31 -8.54 -2.07 5.49
C SER A 31 -9.16 -1.42 6.71
N GLU A 32 -10.10 -2.09 7.36
CA GLU A 32 -10.72 -1.59 8.59
C GLU A 32 -9.73 -1.61 9.76
N LYS A 33 -8.93 -2.66 9.86
CA LYS A 33 -7.89 -2.73 10.90
C LYS A 33 -6.85 -1.63 10.74
N LEU A 34 -6.65 -1.16 9.52
CA LEU A 34 -5.66 -0.13 9.21
C LEU A 34 -6.31 1.22 8.94
N SER A 35 -7.51 1.45 9.48
CA SER A 35 -8.24 2.70 9.23
C SER A 35 -7.47 3.93 9.71
N GLU A 36 -6.65 3.81 10.75
CA GLU A 36 -5.84 4.94 11.22
C GLU A 36 -4.80 5.37 10.19
N PHE A 37 -4.41 4.47 9.29
CA PHE A 37 -3.51 4.79 8.18
C PHE A 37 -4.29 5.23 6.94
N LYS A 38 -5.62 5.27 7.01
CA LYS A 38 -6.50 5.58 5.90
C LYS A 38 -6.32 4.61 4.74
N ALA A 39 -6.22 3.33 5.09
CA ALA A 39 -6.10 2.27 4.09
C ALA A 39 -7.36 2.19 3.23
N TYR A 40 -7.18 1.84 1.98
CA TYR A 40 -8.30 1.70 1.04
C TYR A 40 -8.10 0.46 0.17
N ILE A 41 -9.16 0.04 -0.50
CA ILE A 41 -9.13 -1.12 -1.38
C ILE A 41 -9.07 -0.63 -2.83
N ASN A 42 -8.10 -1.16 -3.57
CA ASN A 42 -7.95 -0.91 -5.00
C ASN A 42 -8.23 -2.22 -5.73
N ARG A 43 -9.36 -2.29 -6.43
CA ARG A 43 -9.77 -3.49 -7.15
C ARG A 43 -9.21 -3.48 -8.55
N VAL A 44 -8.60 -4.59 -8.97
CA VAL A 44 -8.13 -4.77 -10.34
C VAL A 44 -8.63 -6.11 -10.87
N PHE A 45 -8.77 -6.20 -12.19
CA PHE A 45 -9.19 -7.43 -12.85
C PHE A 45 -7.96 -8.00 -13.55
N ILE A 46 -7.49 -9.15 -13.07
CA ILE A 46 -6.28 -9.80 -13.58
C ILE A 46 -6.55 -11.30 -13.71
N ASN A 47 -6.16 -11.88 -14.84
CA ASN A 47 -6.29 -13.34 -15.06
C ASN A 47 -7.71 -13.85 -14.80
N ASN A 48 -8.69 -13.13 -15.33
CA ASN A 48 -10.11 -13.50 -15.25
C ASN A 48 -10.69 -13.48 -13.85
N LYS A 49 -10.07 -12.75 -12.93
CA LYS A 49 -10.62 -12.60 -11.59
C LYS A 49 -10.30 -11.24 -11.03
N TYR A 50 -11.05 -10.82 -10.03
CA TYR A 50 -10.77 -9.59 -9.32
C TYR A 50 -9.75 -9.84 -8.23
N LEU A 51 -8.84 -8.87 -8.08
CA LEU A 51 -7.88 -8.85 -7.00
C LEU A 51 -8.10 -7.57 -6.21
N TYR A 52 -8.20 -7.69 -4.89
CA TYR A 52 -8.48 -6.57 -4.00
C TYR A 52 -7.20 -6.24 -3.24
N ARG A 53 -6.56 -5.13 -3.60
CA ARG A 53 -5.29 -4.71 -3.01
C ARG A 53 -5.58 -3.68 -1.94
N VAL A 54 -5.03 -3.90 -0.74
CA VAL A 54 -5.16 -2.95 0.36
C VAL A 54 -3.94 -2.05 0.35
N ARG A 55 -4.17 -0.76 0.16
CA ARG A 55 -3.12 0.23 -0.05
C ARG A 55 -3.31 1.43 0.86
N ILE A 56 -2.21 2.11 1.12
CA ILE A 56 -2.17 3.33 1.91
C ILE A 56 -1.46 4.39 1.05
N GLY A 57 -2.00 5.59 1.04
CA GLY A 57 -1.41 6.69 0.28
C GLY A 57 -2.45 7.43 -0.53
N PRO A 58 -2.02 8.34 -1.39
CA PRO A 58 -0.63 8.56 -1.83
C PRO A 58 0.21 9.29 -0.78
N ILE A 59 1.51 8.97 -0.78
CA ILE A 59 2.48 9.58 0.12
C ILE A 59 3.57 10.18 -0.76
N ASN A 60 3.82 11.47 -0.64
CA ASN A 60 4.80 12.14 -1.50
C ASN A 60 6.11 12.43 -0.78
N ASN A 61 6.40 11.73 0.30
CA ASN A 61 7.62 11.89 1.07
C ASN A 61 8.14 10.49 1.41
N LEU A 62 9.36 10.19 0.94
CA LEU A 62 9.93 8.86 1.15
C LEU A 62 10.19 8.56 2.63
N ASP A 63 10.63 9.55 3.39
CA ASP A 63 10.89 9.34 4.82
C ASP A 63 9.60 8.96 5.55
N LEU A 64 8.51 9.66 5.25
CA LEU A 64 7.21 9.34 5.84
C LEU A 64 6.74 7.95 5.41
N ALA A 65 6.91 7.61 4.15
CA ALA A 65 6.50 6.29 3.65
C ALA A 65 7.29 5.19 4.36
N ASN A 66 8.60 5.39 4.56
CA ASN A 66 9.43 4.42 5.25
C ASN A 66 9.04 4.30 6.73
N ASP A 67 8.69 5.41 7.38
CA ASP A 67 8.23 5.38 8.76
C ASP A 67 6.93 4.60 8.90
N MET A 68 6.00 4.83 7.99
CA MET A 68 4.73 4.11 7.99
C MET A 68 4.94 2.62 7.73
N LYS A 69 5.82 2.29 6.80
CA LYS A 69 6.16 0.91 6.49
C LYS A 69 6.77 0.21 7.72
N ARG A 70 7.63 0.91 8.45
CA ARG A 70 8.21 0.35 9.67
C ARG A 70 7.15 0.08 10.72
N LYS A 71 6.20 1.02 10.91
CA LYS A 71 5.11 0.81 11.85
C LYS A 71 4.26 -0.40 11.48
N LEU A 72 3.97 -0.54 10.18
CA LEU A 72 3.22 -1.70 9.70
C LEU A 72 3.98 -3.00 9.97
N PHE A 73 5.28 -2.98 9.75
CA PHE A 73 6.12 -4.14 10.01
C PHE A 73 6.08 -4.53 11.49
N GLU A 74 6.14 -3.54 12.39
CA GLU A 74 6.06 -3.76 13.83
C GLU A 74 4.70 -4.32 14.25
N LEU A 75 3.66 -3.99 13.51
CA LEU A 75 2.32 -4.53 13.77
C LEU A 75 2.12 -5.92 13.18
N GLY A 76 3.12 -6.47 12.50
CA GLY A 76 3.06 -7.81 11.95
C GLY A 76 2.78 -7.87 10.45
N TYR A 77 2.62 -6.74 9.77
CA TYR A 77 2.34 -6.72 8.34
C TYR A 77 3.65 -6.71 7.56
N THR A 78 4.36 -7.85 7.59
CA THR A 78 5.72 -7.95 7.10
C THR A 78 5.84 -8.01 5.58
N SER A 79 4.72 -8.23 4.87
CA SER A 79 4.75 -8.19 3.40
C SER A 79 4.43 -6.81 2.84
N SER A 80 4.30 -5.79 3.68
CA SER A 80 4.10 -4.41 3.21
C SER A 80 5.26 -3.99 2.33
N HIS A 81 4.96 -3.32 1.23
CA HIS A 81 6.01 -2.84 0.34
C HIS A 81 5.57 -1.57 -0.37
N LEU A 82 6.56 -0.80 -0.80
CA LEU A 82 6.30 0.44 -1.53
C LEU A 82 6.00 0.15 -2.99
N VAL A 83 5.02 0.85 -3.53
CA VAL A 83 4.72 0.83 -4.96
C VAL A 83 4.63 2.27 -5.44
N MET A 84 5.01 2.49 -6.69
CA MET A 84 4.92 3.81 -7.30
C MET A 84 3.58 3.93 -8.01
N LYS A 85 2.96 5.07 -7.81
CA LYS A 85 1.70 5.35 -8.46
C LYS A 85 1.89 5.68 -9.93
#